data_a3917fe7ee83d03e6578e1a18375b700
#
_entry.id   a3917fe7ee83d03e6578e1a18375b700
#
_cell.length_a   1.000
_cell.length_b   1.000
_cell.length_c   1.000
_cell.angle_alpha   90.00
_cell.angle_beta   90.00
_cell.angle_gamma   90.00
#
_symmetry.space_group_name_H-M   'P 1'
#
loop_
_entity.id
_entity.type
_entity.pdbx_description
1 polymer ?
#
loop_
_entity_poly.entity_id
_entity_poly.type
_entity_poly.pdbx_seq_one_letter_code
_entity_poly.pdbx_strand_id
1 'polypeptide(L)'
;SMTILVLGESLLVTFLGWEGVGTCSYLLIAFWHTRESAATAGKKAFVTNRVGDWGVMLAMFLAFSAVGSLSYTVINESAETGELAASTASAIAILLLIGAAGKSAQLPLYLWLPDAMEGPTPVSALIHAATMVTGGVFLLTRINPVIQASYDWVPTTIAWVGGLTALFAATIALAQNDIKKMLAYSTVSQRGYMMLAVGSGAYVAGIFHMVTHAGF
;
A
#
# COMPACT_ATOMS: atom_id res chain seq x y z
N SER A 1 -13.25 2.20 -8.66
CA SER A 1 -12.63 1.35 -7.61
C SER A 1 -11.90 2.20 -6.58
N MET A 2 -11.02 3.14 -6.99
CA MET A 2 -10.26 3.97 -6.03
C MET A 2 -11.17 4.83 -5.13
N THR A 3 -12.24 5.41 -5.68
CA THR A 3 -13.24 6.16 -4.90
C THR A 3 -13.89 5.29 -3.82
N ILE A 4 -14.22 4.04 -4.13
CA ILE A 4 -14.77 3.08 -3.16
C ILE A 4 -13.74 2.78 -2.06
N LEU A 5 -12.47 2.61 -2.42
CA LEU A 5 -11.38 2.37 -1.47
C LEU A 5 -11.24 3.52 -0.47
N VAL A 6 -11.23 4.77 -0.97
CA VAL A 6 -10.96 5.95 -0.14
C VAL A 6 -12.17 6.35 0.70
N LEU A 7 -13.37 6.28 0.13
CA LEU A 7 -14.62 6.69 0.80
C LEU A 7 -15.28 5.55 1.59
N GLY A 8 -14.75 4.33 1.55
CA GLY A 8 -15.30 3.20 2.29
C GLY A 8 -15.30 3.44 3.80
N GLU A 9 -16.43 3.29 4.47
CA GLU A 9 -16.62 3.46 5.92
C GLU A 9 -16.08 2.25 6.73
N SER A 10 -15.86 1.14 6.07
CA SER A 10 -15.41 -0.10 6.71
C SER A 10 -14.25 -0.74 5.97
N LEU A 11 -13.48 -1.58 6.67
CA LEU A 11 -12.43 -2.39 6.06
C LEU A 11 -12.96 -3.26 4.91
N LEU A 12 -14.20 -3.75 5.00
CA LEU A 12 -14.82 -4.56 3.97
C LEU A 12 -15.05 -3.76 2.67
N VAL A 13 -15.61 -2.55 2.76
CA VAL A 13 -15.83 -1.68 1.60
C VAL A 13 -14.50 -1.21 1.02
N THR A 14 -13.54 -0.87 1.89
CA THR A 14 -12.17 -0.55 1.47
C THR A 14 -11.54 -1.73 0.74
N PHE A 15 -11.72 -2.97 1.22
CA PHE A 15 -11.20 -4.18 0.59
C PHE A 15 -11.85 -4.44 -0.78
N LEU A 16 -13.14 -4.19 -0.94
CA LEU A 16 -13.81 -4.25 -2.25
C LEU A 16 -13.16 -3.28 -3.25
N GLY A 17 -12.91 -2.04 -2.83
CA GLY A 17 -12.17 -1.07 -3.63
C GLY A 17 -10.73 -1.51 -3.90
N TRP A 18 -10.07 -2.09 -2.90
CA TRP A 18 -8.70 -2.61 -2.93
C TRP A 18 -8.50 -3.71 -3.98
N GLU A 19 -9.42 -4.66 -4.03
CA GLU A 19 -9.47 -5.71 -5.03
C GLU A 19 -9.80 -5.15 -6.43
N GLY A 20 -10.74 -4.21 -6.48
CA GLY A 20 -11.13 -3.54 -7.71
C GLY A 20 -9.97 -2.79 -8.38
N VAL A 21 -9.15 -2.04 -7.62
CA VAL A 21 -7.96 -1.37 -8.18
C VAL A 21 -6.90 -2.37 -8.61
N GLY A 22 -6.76 -3.50 -7.91
CA GLY A 22 -5.86 -4.60 -8.28
C GLY A 22 -6.23 -5.22 -9.63
N THR A 23 -7.50 -5.51 -9.83
CA THR A 23 -8.03 -6.06 -11.08
C THR A 23 -7.91 -5.06 -12.24
N CYS A 24 -8.28 -3.79 -12.01
CA CYS A 24 -8.11 -2.73 -13.01
C CYS A 24 -6.63 -2.57 -13.41
N SER A 25 -5.72 -2.60 -12.45
CA SER A 25 -4.28 -2.52 -12.68
C SER A 25 -3.79 -3.67 -13.57
N TYR A 26 -4.18 -4.90 -13.25
CA TYR A 26 -3.84 -6.07 -14.06
C TYR A 26 -4.25 -5.89 -15.52
N LEU A 27 -5.52 -5.52 -15.78
CA LEU A 27 -6.05 -5.33 -17.13
C LEU A 27 -5.36 -4.18 -17.86
N LEU A 28 -5.06 -3.10 -17.17
CA LEU A 28 -4.42 -1.92 -17.75
C LEU A 28 -2.92 -2.13 -18.03
N ILE A 29 -2.19 -2.84 -17.17
CA ILE A 29 -0.78 -3.20 -17.42
C ILE A 29 -0.69 -4.15 -18.61
N ALA A 30 -1.59 -5.14 -18.66
CA ALA A 30 -1.66 -6.10 -19.74
C ALA A 30 -2.47 -5.58 -20.96
N PHE A 31 -2.65 -4.27 -21.13
CA PHE A 31 -3.44 -3.68 -22.21
C PHE A 31 -3.02 -4.22 -23.59
N TRP A 32 -1.74 -4.31 -23.85
CA TRP A 32 -1.18 -4.94 -25.04
C TRP A 32 -0.93 -6.44 -24.83
N HIS A 33 -1.98 -7.18 -24.47
CA HIS A 33 -1.93 -8.60 -24.13
C HIS A 33 -1.31 -9.50 -25.20
N THR A 34 -1.24 -9.05 -26.46
CA THR A 34 -0.55 -9.72 -27.56
C THR A 34 0.98 -9.68 -27.41
N ARG A 35 1.52 -8.77 -26.59
CA ARG A 35 2.93 -8.72 -26.23
C ARG A 35 3.16 -9.57 -25.01
N GLU A 36 4.03 -10.57 -25.12
CA GLU A 36 4.35 -11.47 -24.00
C GLU A 36 4.89 -10.73 -22.77
N SER A 37 5.71 -9.68 -22.98
CA SER A 37 6.23 -8.84 -21.91
C SER A 37 5.11 -8.17 -21.11
N ALA A 38 4.13 -7.57 -21.77
CA ALA A 38 3.00 -6.90 -21.12
C ALA A 38 2.07 -7.89 -20.40
N ALA A 39 1.79 -9.03 -21.01
CA ALA A 39 0.98 -10.08 -20.40
C ALA A 39 1.65 -10.66 -19.14
N THR A 40 2.95 -10.88 -19.19
CA THR A 40 3.74 -11.38 -18.05
C THR A 40 3.83 -10.34 -16.95
N ALA A 41 4.06 -9.07 -17.28
CA ALA A 41 4.09 -7.97 -16.33
C ALA A 41 2.75 -7.82 -15.58
N GLY A 42 1.64 -7.91 -16.30
CA GLY A 42 0.30 -7.89 -15.68
C GLY A 42 0.08 -9.04 -14.72
N LYS A 43 0.40 -10.28 -15.13
CA LYS A 43 0.31 -11.47 -14.26
C LYS A 43 1.16 -11.32 -13.01
N LYS A 44 2.42 -10.87 -13.16
CA LYS A 44 3.33 -10.62 -12.05
C LYS A 44 2.76 -9.59 -11.07
N ALA A 45 2.26 -8.46 -11.58
CA ALA A 45 1.63 -7.44 -10.75
C ALA A 45 0.44 -8.00 -9.98
N PHE A 46 -0.45 -8.76 -10.64
CA PHE A 46 -1.62 -9.34 -10.00
C PHE A 46 -1.25 -10.32 -8.89
N VAL A 47 -0.38 -11.29 -9.16
CA VAL A 47 0.03 -12.31 -8.18
C VAL A 47 0.76 -11.69 -6.99
N THR A 48 1.69 -10.75 -7.24
CA THR A 48 2.42 -10.07 -6.15
C THR A 48 1.47 -9.29 -5.25
N ASN A 49 0.51 -8.58 -5.84
CA ASN A 49 -0.49 -7.85 -5.06
C ASN A 49 -1.39 -8.77 -4.25
N ARG A 50 -1.76 -9.95 -4.78
CA ARG A 50 -2.56 -10.96 -4.08
C ARG A 50 -1.90 -11.44 -2.79
N VAL A 51 -0.59 -11.57 -2.76
CA VAL A 51 0.13 -11.88 -1.52
C VAL A 51 -0.13 -10.81 -0.45
N GLY A 52 -0.12 -9.53 -0.84
CA GLY A 52 -0.50 -8.43 0.07
C GLY A 52 -1.98 -8.47 0.46
N ASP A 53 -2.87 -8.74 -0.49
CA ASP A 53 -4.33 -8.79 -0.28
C ASP A 53 -4.72 -9.85 0.77
N TRP A 54 -3.99 -10.96 0.85
CA TRP A 54 -4.13 -11.96 1.93
C TRP A 54 -3.89 -11.33 3.31
N GLY A 55 -2.89 -10.47 3.43
CA GLY A 55 -2.64 -9.76 4.68
C GLY A 55 -3.84 -8.92 5.12
N VAL A 56 -4.43 -8.15 4.19
CA VAL A 56 -5.63 -7.34 4.49
C VAL A 56 -6.80 -8.22 4.90
N MET A 57 -7.02 -9.33 4.19
CA MET A 57 -8.12 -10.26 4.49
C MET A 57 -7.97 -10.88 5.87
N LEU A 58 -6.77 -11.34 6.24
CA LEU A 58 -6.51 -11.87 7.58
C LEU A 58 -6.66 -10.80 8.67
N ALA A 59 -6.24 -9.56 8.39
CA ALA A 59 -6.46 -8.44 9.30
C ALA A 59 -7.94 -8.17 9.53
N MET A 60 -8.77 -8.26 8.48
CA MET A 60 -10.23 -8.12 8.60
C MET A 60 -10.83 -9.22 9.48
N PHE A 61 -10.45 -10.47 9.28
CA PHE A 61 -10.95 -11.58 10.12
C PHE A 61 -10.53 -11.40 11.57
N LEU A 62 -9.30 -10.98 11.82
CA LEU A 62 -8.81 -10.74 13.17
C LEU A 62 -9.51 -9.55 13.84
N ALA A 63 -9.69 -8.44 13.11
CA ALA A 63 -10.42 -7.28 13.59
C ALA A 63 -11.88 -7.63 13.93
N PHE A 64 -12.56 -8.37 13.04
CA PHE A 64 -13.93 -8.82 13.30
C PHE A 64 -14.03 -9.75 14.49
N SER A 65 -13.09 -10.67 14.66
CA SER A 65 -13.08 -11.58 15.82
C SER A 65 -12.81 -10.87 17.15
N ALA A 66 -12.06 -9.77 17.13
CA ALA A 66 -11.68 -9.04 18.33
C ALA A 66 -12.72 -7.99 18.74
N VAL A 67 -13.30 -7.28 17.77
CA VAL A 67 -14.15 -6.09 18.00
C VAL A 67 -15.61 -6.34 17.59
N GLY A 68 -15.88 -7.40 16.81
CA GLY A 68 -17.22 -7.71 16.29
C GLY A 68 -17.69 -6.79 15.15
N SER A 69 -16.83 -5.91 14.66
CA SER A 69 -17.16 -4.95 13.61
C SER A 69 -15.98 -4.75 12.65
N LEU A 70 -16.29 -4.35 11.41
CA LEU A 70 -15.31 -3.94 10.41
C LEU A 70 -15.33 -2.43 10.13
N SER A 71 -16.18 -1.66 10.86
CA SER A 71 -16.21 -0.20 10.76
C SER A 71 -14.91 0.40 11.32
N TYR A 72 -14.34 1.35 10.60
CA TYR A 72 -13.15 2.08 11.06
C TYR A 72 -13.40 2.82 12.37
N THR A 73 -14.59 3.42 12.53
CA THR A 73 -14.95 4.15 13.73
C THR A 73 -14.88 3.23 14.95
N VAL A 74 -15.52 2.06 14.89
CA VAL A 74 -15.56 1.09 16.01
C VAL A 74 -14.17 0.52 16.29
N ILE A 75 -13.41 0.14 15.27
CA ILE A 75 -12.06 -0.42 15.44
C ILE A 75 -11.11 0.62 16.06
N ASN A 76 -11.14 1.84 15.57
CA ASN A 76 -10.28 2.91 16.08
C ASN A 76 -10.67 3.31 17.52
N GLU A 77 -11.95 3.41 17.82
CA GLU A 77 -12.45 3.68 19.17
C GLU A 77 -12.05 2.58 20.16
N SER A 78 -12.19 1.31 19.78
CA SER A 78 -11.73 0.19 20.62
C SER A 78 -10.22 0.19 20.84
N ALA A 79 -9.44 0.72 19.89
CA ALA A 79 -7.99 0.90 20.06
C ALA A 79 -7.66 2.06 21.00
N GLU A 80 -8.37 3.19 20.89
CA GLU A 80 -8.19 4.39 21.73
C GLU A 80 -8.63 4.16 23.18
N THR A 81 -9.71 3.42 23.38
CA THR A 81 -10.23 3.09 24.74
C THR A 81 -9.42 1.98 25.44
N GLY A 82 -8.51 1.32 24.72
CA GLY A 82 -7.71 0.22 25.27
C GLY A 82 -8.45 -1.12 25.37
N GLU A 83 -9.64 -1.24 24.79
CA GLU A 83 -10.38 -2.51 24.70
C GLU A 83 -9.68 -3.50 23.75
N LEU A 84 -9.02 -2.98 22.71
CA LEU A 84 -8.24 -3.80 21.79
C LEU A 84 -6.87 -4.12 22.41
N ALA A 85 -6.63 -5.39 22.74
CA ALA A 85 -5.35 -5.82 23.30
C ALA A 85 -4.16 -5.45 22.37
N ALA A 86 -3.05 -4.96 22.94
CA ALA A 86 -1.88 -4.54 22.18
C ALA A 86 -1.29 -5.63 21.26
N SER A 87 -1.39 -6.90 21.65
CA SER A 87 -1.01 -8.04 20.82
C SER A 87 -1.88 -8.18 19.58
N THR A 88 -3.19 -8.01 19.72
CA THR A 88 -4.14 -8.06 18.60
C THR A 88 -4.00 -6.84 17.70
N ALA A 89 -3.86 -5.65 18.28
CA ALA A 89 -3.57 -4.42 17.53
C ALA A 89 -2.28 -4.57 16.72
N SER A 90 -1.23 -5.13 17.32
CA SER A 90 0.04 -5.40 16.62
C SER A 90 -0.11 -6.37 15.46
N ALA A 91 -0.87 -7.45 15.65
CA ALA A 91 -1.12 -8.43 14.58
C ALA A 91 -1.91 -7.81 13.43
N ILE A 92 -2.98 -7.03 13.73
CA ILE A 92 -3.76 -6.32 12.71
C ILE A 92 -2.88 -5.33 11.94
N ALA A 93 -2.07 -4.53 12.64
CA ALA A 93 -1.21 -3.52 12.03
C ALA A 93 -0.15 -4.15 11.10
N ILE A 94 0.47 -5.27 11.50
CA ILE A 94 1.46 -5.98 10.66
C ILE A 94 0.79 -6.64 9.46
N LEU A 95 -0.37 -7.24 9.60
CA LEU A 95 -1.11 -7.83 8.49
C LEU A 95 -1.53 -6.75 7.47
N LEU A 96 -1.95 -5.57 7.94
CA LEU A 96 -2.24 -4.44 7.08
C LEU A 96 -0.98 -3.84 6.45
N LEU A 97 0.17 -3.87 7.14
CA LEU A 97 1.46 -3.50 6.55
C LEU A 97 1.83 -4.43 5.38
N ILE A 98 1.60 -5.74 5.50
CA ILE A 98 1.83 -6.69 4.40
C ILE A 98 0.94 -6.33 3.20
N GLY A 99 -0.33 -6.01 3.43
CA GLY A 99 -1.23 -5.51 2.41
C GLY A 99 -0.75 -4.20 1.76
N ALA A 100 -0.34 -3.26 2.59
CA ALA A 100 0.21 -1.98 2.15
C ALA A 100 1.51 -2.18 1.35
N ALA A 101 2.37 -3.11 1.75
CA ALA A 101 3.61 -3.43 1.03
C ALA A 101 3.32 -3.94 -0.39
N GLY A 102 2.27 -4.74 -0.58
CA GLY A 102 1.83 -5.18 -1.90
C GLY A 102 1.44 -4.01 -2.81
N LYS A 103 0.44 -3.21 -2.40
CA LYS A 103 -0.08 -2.11 -3.22
C LYS A 103 0.91 -0.94 -3.35
N SER A 104 1.59 -0.57 -2.27
CA SER A 104 2.54 0.55 -2.27
C SER A 104 3.96 0.15 -2.69
N ALA A 105 4.14 -1.06 -3.20
CA ALA A 105 5.41 -1.57 -3.72
C ALA A 105 6.57 -1.41 -2.74
N GLN A 106 6.34 -1.75 -1.46
CA GLN A 106 7.39 -1.76 -0.45
C GLN A 106 8.15 -3.09 -0.45
N LEU A 107 9.36 -3.10 0.10
CA LEU A 107 10.10 -4.34 0.32
C LEU A 107 9.27 -5.33 1.16
N PRO A 108 9.25 -6.60 0.77
CA PRO A 108 9.87 -7.24 -0.40
C PRO A 108 8.99 -7.25 -1.67
N LEU A 109 7.77 -6.71 -1.66
CA LEU A 109 6.74 -6.82 -2.71
C LEU A 109 6.80 -5.71 -3.79
N TYR A 110 7.96 -5.09 -4.01
CA TYR A 110 8.13 -3.98 -4.97
C TYR A 110 8.31 -4.40 -6.43
N LEU A 111 8.62 -5.67 -6.69
CA LEU A 111 9.12 -6.18 -7.98
C LEU A 111 8.15 -6.03 -9.17
N TRP A 112 6.88 -5.81 -8.91
CA TRP A 112 5.86 -5.68 -9.96
C TRP A 112 5.82 -4.28 -10.57
N LEU A 113 6.19 -3.24 -9.79
CA LEU A 113 6.00 -1.84 -10.17
C LEU A 113 6.88 -1.41 -11.37
N PRO A 114 8.18 -1.75 -11.42
CA PRO A 114 9.01 -1.43 -12.60
C PRO A 114 8.55 -2.15 -13.87
N ASP A 115 8.06 -3.38 -13.75
CA ASP A 115 7.56 -4.14 -14.90
C ASP A 115 6.20 -3.63 -15.38
N ALA A 116 5.42 -3.00 -14.49
CA ALA A 116 4.15 -2.36 -14.86
C ALA A 116 4.30 -1.21 -15.86
N MET A 117 5.54 -0.75 -16.13
CA MET A 117 5.85 0.24 -17.18
C MET A 117 5.64 -0.28 -18.61
N GLU A 118 5.40 -1.57 -18.81
CA GLU A 118 5.00 -2.15 -20.10
C GLU A 118 3.61 -1.68 -20.55
N GLY A 119 2.79 -1.18 -19.66
CA GLY A 119 1.50 -0.57 -20.00
C GLY A 119 1.61 0.77 -20.71
N PRO A 120 0.47 1.29 -21.28
CA PRO A 120 0.41 2.61 -21.87
C PRO A 120 0.83 3.70 -20.89
N THR A 121 1.56 4.73 -21.37
CA THR A 121 2.09 5.80 -20.51
C THR A 121 1.02 6.51 -19.65
N PRO A 122 -0.17 6.86 -20.17
CA PRO A 122 -1.23 7.45 -19.34
C PRO A 122 -1.69 6.53 -18.20
N VAL A 123 -1.72 5.23 -18.46
CA VAL A 123 -2.07 4.21 -17.47
C VAL A 123 -0.99 4.13 -16.39
N SER A 124 0.27 4.09 -16.79
CA SER A 124 1.39 4.08 -15.87
C SER A 124 1.36 5.32 -14.97
N ALA A 125 1.15 6.51 -15.52
CA ALA A 125 1.03 7.75 -14.75
C ALA A 125 -0.12 7.66 -13.72
N LEU A 126 -1.31 7.21 -14.14
CA LEU A 126 -2.47 7.11 -13.26
C LEU A 126 -2.25 6.11 -12.11
N ILE A 127 -1.76 4.89 -12.42
CA ILE A 127 -1.57 3.82 -11.43
C ILE A 127 -0.49 4.20 -10.42
N HIS A 128 0.64 4.77 -10.91
CA HIS A 128 1.84 4.98 -10.10
C HIS A 128 1.83 6.30 -9.33
N ALA A 129 1.26 7.38 -9.89
CA ALA A 129 1.28 8.68 -9.23
C ALA A 129 0.21 8.80 -8.14
N ALA A 130 -1.07 8.63 -8.50
CA ALA A 130 -2.16 9.12 -7.68
C ALA A 130 -3.11 8.03 -7.13
N THR A 131 -3.08 6.77 -7.67
CA THR A 131 -4.13 5.82 -7.34
C THR A 131 -3.65 4.60 -6.57
N MET A 132 -3.33 3.50 -7.24
CA MET A 132 -3.14 2.20 -6.60
C MET A 132 -2.04 2.21 -5.53
N VAL A 133 -0.88 2.79 -5.84
CA VAL A 133 0.28 2.78 -4.93
C VAL A 133 0.14 3.69 -3.71
N THR A 134 -0.84 4.61 -3.69
CA THR A 134 -1.15 5.45 -2.53
C THR A 134 -2.01 4.72 -1.50
N GLY A 135 -2.75 3.69 -1.93
CA GLY A 135 -3.73 2.99 -1.11
C GLY A 135 -3.16 2.41 0.19
N GLY A 136 -1.93 1.90 0.16
CA GLY A 136 -1.29 1.34 1.37
C GLY A 136 -0.94 2.41 2.41
N VAL A 137 -0.37 3.55 1.98
CA VAL A 137 -0.08 4.68 2.87
C VAL A 137 -1.37 5.24 3.46
N PHE A 138 -2.41 5.42 2.63
CA PHE A 138 -3.73 5.87 3.05
C PHE A 138 -4.35 4.93 4.09
N LEU A 139 -4.32 3.62 3.84
CA LEU A 139 -4.88 2.62 4.75
C LEU A 139 -4.21 2.68 6.13
N LEU A 140 -2.88 2.66 6.18
CA LEU A 140 -2.15 2.72 7.45
C LEU A 140 -2.37 4.06 8.19
N THR A 141 -2.49 5.17 7.46
CA THR A 141 -2.85 6.45 8.09
C THR A 141 -4.25 6.42 8.67
N ARG A 142 -5.20 5.77 8.01
CA ARG A 142 -6.59 5.69 8.46
C ARG A 142 -6.79 4.86 9.71
N ILE A 143 -5.91 3.87 9.94
CA ILE A 143 -5.93 3.02 11.13
C ILE A 143 -4.86 3.42 12.15
N ASN A 144 -4.42 4.68 12.13
CA ASN A 144 -3.36 5.14 13.04
C ASN A 144 -3.64 4.84 14.53
N PRO A 145 -4.88 4.89 15.08
CA PRO A 145 -5.12 4.51 16.46
C PRO A 145 -4.72 3.06 16.76
N VAL A 146 -4.98 2.14 15.82
CA VAL A 146 -4.56 0.73 15.98
C VAL A 146 -3.04 0.60 15.99
N ILE A 147 -2.33 1.37 15.16
CA ILE A 147 -0.87 1.40 15.15
C ILE A 147 -0.34 1.97 16.47
N GLN A 148 -0.97 3.00 17.02
CA GLN A 148 -0.58 3.59 18.31
C GLN A 148 -0.87 2.69 19.51
N ALA A 149 -1.95 1.89 19.45
CA ALA A 149 -2.29 0.91 20.47
C ALA A 149 -1.44 -0.37 20.40
N SER A 150 -0.66 -0.55 19.34
CA SER A 150 0.23 -1.69 19.16
C SER A 150 1.52 -1.56 19.97
N TYR A 151 2.31 -2.65 20.04
CA TYR A 151 3.64 -2.58 20.65
C TYR A 151 4.58 -1.64 19.89
N ASP A 152 5.50 -0.98 20.58
CA ASP A 152 6.44 0.03 20.04
C ASP A 152 7.30 -0.47 18.86
N TRP A 153 7.51 -1.76 18.75
CA TRP A 153 8.26 -2.33 17.62
C TRP A 153 7.48 -2.28 16.30
N VAL A 154 6.14 -2.18 16.32
CA VAL A 154 5.29 -2.18 15.11
C VAL A 154 5.48 -0.89 14.30
N PRO A 155 5.26 0.32 14.85
CA PRO A 155 5.53 1.55 14.12
C PRO A 155 6.99 1.66 13.70
N THR A 156 7.91 1.19 14.54
CA THR A 156 9.34 1.10 14.19
C THR A 156 9.57 0.20 12.97
N THR A 157 8.90 -0.95 12.87
CA THR A 157 8.97 -1.84 11.71
C THR A 157 8.44 -1.16 10.46
N ILE A 158 7.30 -0.45 10.55
CA ILE A 158 6.74 0.31 9.42
C ILE A 158 7.75 1.36 8.93
N ALA A 159 8.38 2.08 9.85
CA ALA A 159 9.40 3.08 9.55
C ALA A 159 10.63 2.45 8.86
N TRP A 160 11.12 1.32 9.36
CA TRP A 160 12.25 0.62 8.76
C TRP A 160 11.94 0.09 7.35
N VAL A 161 10.78 -0.53 7.16
CA VAL A 161 10.36 -1.00 5.82
C VAL A 161 10.29 0.18 4.85
N GLY A 162 9.73 1.31 5.28
CA GLY A 162 9.69 2.53 4.46
C GLY A 162 11.08 3.08 4.16
N GLY A 163 11.91 3.28 5.17
CA GLY A 163 13.26 3.84 5.02
C GLY A 163 14.19 2.97 4.17
N LEU A 164 14.19 1.66 4.40
CA LEU A 164 14.96 0.71 3.59
C LEU A 164 14.49 0.69 2.14
N THR A 165 13.17 0.71 1.92
CA THR A 165 12.60 0.77 0.56
C THR A 165 13.01 2.06 -0.14
N ALA A 166 12.96 3.20 0.56
CA ALA A 166 13.34 4.50 0.01
C ALA A 166 14.80 4.51 -0.48
N LEU A 167 15.71 4.05 0.38
CA LEU A 167 17.13 4.00 0.06
C LEU A 167 17.41 3.00 -1.07
N PHE A 168 16.91 1.79 -0.95
CA PHE A 168 17.13 0.72 -1.91
C PHE A 168 16.61 1.09 -3.31
N ALA A 169 15.38 1.60 -3.40
CA ALA A 169 14.80 2.00 -4.68
C ALA A 169 15.55 3.19 -5.31
N ALA A 170 16.01 4.16 -4.51
CA ALA A 170 16.78 5.28 -5.00
C ALA A 170 18.12 4.84 -5.62
N THR A 171 18.82 3.89 -4.98
CA THR A 171 20.08 3.36 -5.54
C THR A 171 19.86 2.61 -6.86
N ILE A 172 18.75 1.85 -6.98
CA ILE A 172 18.42 1.18 -8.24
C ILE A 172 18.04 2.20 -9.32
N ALA A 173 17.31 3.26 -8.97
CA ALA A 173 16.92 4.30 -9.93
C ALA A 173 18.13 4.93 -10.64
N LEU A 174 19.24 5.14 -9.93
CA LEU A 174 20.48 5.67 -10.49
C LEU A 174 21.13 4.75 -11.54
N ALA A 175 20.86 3.45 -11.46
CA ALA A 175 21.43 2.46 -12.37
C ALA A 175 20.53 2.14 -13.58
N GLN A 176 19.35 2.76 -13.69
CA GLN A 176 18.41 2.49 -14.80
C GLN A 176 18.76 3.31 -16.05
N ASN A 177 18.74 2.65 -17.21
CA ASN A 177 18.90 3.29 -18.51
C ASN A 177 17.57 3.69 -19.17
N ASP A 178 16.45 3.15 -18.67
CA ASP A 178 15.10 3.45 -19.17
C ASP A 178 14.44 4.48 -18.25
N ILE A 179 14.03 5.62 -18.86
CA ILE A 179 13.37 6.72 -18.14
C ILE A 179 12.13 6.26 -17.40
N LYS A 180 11.30 5.40 -18.00
CA LYS A 180 10.08 4.88 -17.35
C LYS A 180 10.43 4.04 -16.10
N LYS A 181 11.44 3.17 -16.19
CA LYS A 181 11.90 2.37 -15.06
C LYS A 181 12.56 3.23 -13.98
N MET A 182 13.33 4.24 -14.36
CA MET A 182 13.91 5.20 -13.42
C MET A 182 12.80 5.92 -12.63
N LEU A 183 11.76 6.42 -13.30
CA LEU A 183 10.62 7.07 -12.66
C LEU A 183 9.82 6.09 -11.78
N ALA A 184 9.70 4.82 -12.17
CA ALA A 184 9.07 3.80 -11.34
C ALA A 184 9.83 3.59 -10.04
N TYR A 185 11.14 3.42 -10.07
CA TYR A 185 11.96 3.28 -8.86
C TYR A 185 11.97 4.56 -8.02
N SER A 186 11.96 5.74 -8.65
CA SER A 186 11.75 7.00 -7.95
C SER A 186 10.42 6.99 -7.19
N THR A 187 9.34 6.54 -7.81
CA THR A 187 8.03 6.41 -7.15
C THR A 187 8.07 5.42 -5.99
N VAL A 188 8.72 4.27 -6.12
CA VAL A 188 8.92 3.31 -5.02
C VAL A 188 9.64 4.00 -3.85
N SER A 189 10.71 4.75 -4.14
CA SER A 189 11.47 5.50 -3.13
C SER A 189 10.61 6.53 -2.40
N GLN A 190 9.82 7.34 -3.13
CA GLN A 190 8.93 8.34 -2.53
C GLN A 190 7.84 7.70 -1.65
N ARG A 191 7.32 6.53 -2.05
CA ARG A 191 6.40 5.76 -1.19
C ARG A 191 7.09 5.24 0.06
N GLY A 192 8.37 4.89 -0.04
CA GLY A 192 9.18 4.57 1.13
C GLY A 192 9.24 5.71 2.14
N TYR A 193 9.46 6.96 1.69
CA TYR A 193 9.41 8.13 2.57
C TYR A 193 8.05 8.36 3.22
N MET A 194 6.95 8.13 2.48
CA MET A 194 5.61 8.24 3.06
C MET A 194 5.36 7.19 4.13
N MET A 195 5.81 5.94 3.90
CA MET A 195 5.73 4.87 4.89
C MET A 195 6.61 5.15 6.12
N LEU A 196 7.82 5.69 5.91
CA LEU A 196 8.69 6.15 6.99
C LEU A 196 7.99 7.21 7.86
N ALA A 197 7.32 8.17 7.23
CA ALA A 197 6.57 9.21 7.94
C ALA A 197 5.42 8.60 8.77
N VAL A 198 4.66 7.65 8.20
CA VAL A 198 3.59 6.94 8.92
C VAL A 198 4.15 6.17 10.12
N GLY A 199 5.23 5.41 9.93
CA GLY A 199 5.88 4.64 11.01
C GLY A 199 6.51 5.52 12.08
N SER A 200 6.88 6.76 11.76
CA SER A 200 7.40 7.75 12.70
C SER A 200 6.30 8.55 13.41
N GLY A 201 5.02 8.25 13.17
CA GLY A 201 3.89 8.99 13.72
C GLY A 201 3.59 10.33 13.02
N ALA A 202 4.33 10.67 11.96
CA ALA A 202 4.15 11.92 11.20
C ALA A 202 3.09 11.74 10.09
N TYR A 203 1.89 11.31 10.44
CA TYR A 203 0.81 10.98 9.50
C TYR A 203 0.46 12.13 8.55
N VAL A 204 0.38 13.35 9.09
CA VAL A 204 0.07 14.57 8.30
C VAL A 204 1.16 14.80 7.25
N ALA A 205 2.43 14.64 7.60
CA ALA A 205 3.53 14.78 6.66
C ALA A 205 3.48 13.70 5.56
N GLY A 206 3.14 12.45 5.93
CA GLY A 206 2.95 11.35 4.96
C GLY A 206 1.86 11.64 3.94
N ILE A 207 0.69 12.11 4.40
CA ILE A 207 -0.43 12.49 3.53
C ILE A 207 -0.12 13.74 2.71
N PHE A 208 0.51 14.74 3.29
CA PHE A 208 0.93 15.94 2.55
C PHE A 208 1.91 15.59 1.43
N HIS A 209 2.89 14.75 1.71
CA HIS A 209 3.82 14.25 0.69
C HIS A 209 3.07 13.46 -0.40
N MET A 210 2.06 12.66 -0.03
CA MET A 210 1.23 11.96 -1.01
C MET A 210 0.52 12.91 -1.97
N VAL A 211 -0.06 13.99 -1.46
CA VAL A 211 -0.76 15.01 -2.28
C VAL A 211 0.22 15.74 -3.20
N THR A 212 1.35 16.18 -2.69
CA THR A 212 2.36 16.88 -3.50
C THR A 212 2.96 15.97 -4.57
N HIS A 213 3.30 14.73 -4.23
CA HIS A 213 3.84 13.77 -5.19
C HIS A 213 2.82 13.33 -6.25
N ALA A 214 1.52 13.38 -5.97
CA ALA A 214 0.50 13.10 -6.97
C ALA A 214 0.34 14.25 -8.01
N GLY A 215 0.77 15.47 -7.66
CA GLY A 215 0.76 16.62 -8.56
C GLY A 215 1.95 16.71 -9.49
N PHE A 216 3.03 15.99 -9.22
CA PHE A 216 4.23 15.89 -10.04
C PHE A 216 4.21 14.63 -10.91
#